data_09028435d65a504e27ec4b860104c8fe
#
_entry.id   09028435d65a504e27ec4b860104c8fe
#
_cell.length_a   1.000
_cell.length_b   1.000
_cell.length_c   1.000
_cell.angle_alpha   90.00
_cell.angle_beta   90.00
_cell.angle_gamma   90.00
#
_symmetry.space_group_name_H-M   'P 1'
#
loop_
_entity.id
_entity.type
_entity.pdbx_description
1 polymer ?
#
loop_
_entity_poly.entity_id
_entity_poly.type
_entity_poly.pdbx_seq_one_letter_code
_entity_poly.pdbx_strand_id
1 'polypeptide(L)'
;MLICGASFAGLAVARELAGSGARVLVLDRYEIGERQTSACGIPTEWLRVMGLMEAHRQAFGRLVVHTPHVVARLELPWTFSTFDYPQLCSLLWEQSDAAFETATVTGRTGGVVHTDRGDVEAPLIVDALGWRRVLGRGHQPPDAPLSRGLEVHPWGAGEELEIWIDRRYVPAGYGWSFPAREEVRVGVGSFDPRFHVKDTTVLLAEDLDREPVRYQGNWIPHRLREATEDGVFFVGDSAGHCLPLTAEGIRTAFYFGIACGRELRTVVEGRRTAAEALTRYHDFSAAHEWKFGWMLRAQRLIPRVPPRLLGRALEAMQWRRFVDWSFGHYLRIAPPEFAAGGPPPIARRSPGRAAAA
;
A
#
# COMPACT_ATOMS: atom_id res chain seq x y z
N MET A 1 4.66 14.92 -18.30
CA MET A 1 5.01 13.81 -17.41
C MET A 1 3.84 12.85 -17.34
N LEU A 2 4.11 11.56 -17.27
CA LEU A 2 3.11 10.50 -17.24
C LEU A 2 3.23 9.68 -15.96
N ILE A 3 2.12 9.51 -15.24
CA ILE A 3 2.00 8.61 -14.09
C ILE A 3 0.99 7.52 -14.46
N CYS A 4 1.42 6.28 -14.47
CA CYS A 4 0.59 5.13 -14.77
C CYS A 4 0.18 4.44 -13.46
N GLY A 5 -1.10 4.56 -13.09
CA GLY A 5 -1.71 4.07 -11.86
C GLY A 5 -2.20 5.18 -10.93
N ALA A 6 -3.50 5.19 -10.59
CA ALA A 6 -4.18 6.21 -9.78
C ALA A 6 -4.62 5.67 -8.41
N SER A 7 -3.75 4.89 -7.74
CA SER A 7 -3.92 4.49 -6.35
C SER A 7 -2.89 5.19 -5.46
N PHE A 8 -2.70 4.73 -4.23
CA PHE A 8 -1.89 5.37 -3.19
C PHE A 8 -0.54 5.94 -3.65
N ALA A 9 0.26 5.14 -4.36
CA ALA A 9 1.61 5.54 -4.78
C ALA A 9 1.58 6.59 -5.89
N GLY A 10 0.78 6.37 -6.95
CA GLY A 10 0.67 7.30 -8.07
C GLY A 10 0.07 8.64 -7.68
N LEU A 11 -0.99 8.60 -6.84
CA LEU A 11 -1.61 9.82 -6.30
C LEU A 11 -0.67 10.58 -5.37
N ALA A 12 0.18 9.89 -4.59
CA ALA A 12 1.20 10.55 -3.77
C ALA A 12 2.27 11.26 -4.64
N VAL A 13 2.66 10.65 -5.76
CA VAL A 13 3.56 11.31 -6.75
C VAL A 13 2.89 12.55 -7.34
N ALA A 14 1.63 12.42 -7.80
CA ALA A 14 0.88 13.53 -8.39
C ALA A 14 0.73 14.71 -7.42
N ARG A 15 0.44 14.41 -6.14
CA ARG A 15 0.39 15.39 -5.04
C ARG A 15 1.69 16.19 -4.89
N GLU A 16 2.84 15.52 -4.89
CA GLU A 16 4.14 16.19 -4.72
C GLU A 16 4.51 17.08 -5.92
N LEU A 17 3.91 16.85 -7.08
CA LEU A 17 4.09 17.63 -8.29
C LEU A 17 3.13 18.82 -8.41
N ALA A 18 2.15 18.90 -7.53
CA ALA A 18 1.16 19.97 -7.52
C ALA A 18 1.81 21.35 -7.42
N GLY A 19 1.41 22.29 -8.30
CA GLY A 19 1.96 23.64 -8.35
C GLY A 19 3.41 23.74 -8.83
N SER A 20 4.01 22.67 -9.36
CA SER A 20 5.37 22.69 -9.93
C SER A 20 5.44 23.34 -11.32
N GLY A 21 4.29 23.56 -11.98
CA GLY A 21 4.21 24.00 -13.37
C GLY A 21 4.37 22.87 -14.40
N ALA A 22 4.57 21.61 -13.97
CA ALA A 22 4.59 20.48 -14.88
C ALA A 22 3.19 20.17 -15.42
N ARG A 23 3.12 19.78 -16.70
CA ARG A 23 1.92 19.10 -17.23
C ARG A 23 2.00 17.63 -16.85
N VAL A 24 1.14 17.20 -15.93
CA VAL A 24 1.06 15.82 -15.43
C VAL A 24 -0.22 15.18 -15.93
N LEU A 25 -0.10 13.99 -16.54
CA LEU A 25 -1.21 13.11 -16.89
C LEU A 25 -1.11 11.85 -16.04
N VAL A 26 -2.21 11.50 -15.38
CA VAL A 26 -2.36 10.26 -14.64
C VAL A 26 -3.28 9.32 -15.44
N LEU A 27 -2.86 8.09 -15.64
CA LEU A 27 -3.65 7.04 -16.33
C LEU A 27 -3.96 5.91 -15.36
N ASP A 28 -5.19 5.44 -15.36
CA ASP A 28 -5.58 4.18 -14.73
C ASP A 28 -6.71 3.52 -15.53
N ARG A 29 -6.87 2.22 -15.42
CA ARG A 29 -7.97 1.47 -16.05
C ARG A 29 -9.32 1.65 -15.36
N TYR A 30 -9.33 2.20 -14.15
CA TYR A 30 -10.49 2.48 -13.32
C TYR A 30 -10.55 3.96 -12.97
N GLU A 31 -11.74 4.46 -12.68
CA GLU A 31 -11.89 5.78 -12.08
C GLU A 31 -11.20 5.85 -10.70
N ILE A 32 -10.81 7.06 -10.30
CA ILE A 32 -10.10 7.26 -9.04
C ILE A 32 -10.98 6.80 -7.87
N GLY A 33 -10.44 5.86 -7.08
CA GLY A 33 -11.16 5.32 -5.93
C GLY A 33 -12.24 4.26 -6.25
N GLU A 34 -12.47 3.94 -7.52
CA GLU A 34 -13.53 2.98 -7.93
C GLU A 34 -13.27 1.58 -7.37
N ARG A 35 -12.01 1.12 -7.36
CA ARG A 35 -11.70 -0.25 -6.98
C ARG A 35 -10.74 -0.35 -5.81
N GLN A 36 -11.26 -0.65 -4.66
CA GLN A 36 -10.47 -0.97 -3.47
C GLN A 36 -9.67 -2.28 -3.68
N THR A 37 -8.41 -2.28 -3.24
CA THR A 37 -7.50 -3.42 -3.39
C THR A 37 -6.78 -3.78 -2.10
N SER A 38 -7.23 -3.25 -0.96
CA SER A 38 -6.55 -3.34 0.33
C SER A 38 -7.55 -3.32 1.49
N ALA A 39 -7.18 -3.92 2.62
CA ALA A 39 -7.91 -3.83 3.90
C ALA A 39 -7.98 -2.40 4.48
N CYS A 40 -7.30 -1.45 3.86
CA CYS A 40 -7.35 -0.02 4.18
C CYS A 40 -7.06 0.30 5.63
N GLY A 41 -5.95 -0.23 6.13
CA GLY A 41 -5.40 0.07 7.46
C GLY A 41 -4.06 0.80 7.39
N ILE A 42 -3.86 1.82 8.24
CA ILE A 42 -2.64 2.65 8.26
C ILE A 42 -2.44 3.26 9.67
N PRO A 43 -1.20 3.51 10.12
CA PRO A 43 -0.98 4.34 11.30
C PRO A 43 -1.66 5.70 11.16
N THR A 44 -2.47 6.07 12.15
CA THR A 44 -3.38 7.25 12.11
C THR A 44 -2.65 8.55 11.76
N GLU A 45 -1.41 8.69 12.21
CA GLU A 45 -0.62 9.90 11.97
C GLU A 45 -0.37 10.15 10.47
N TRP A 46 -0.28 9.09 9.65
CA TRP A 46 -0.19 9.24 8.20
C TRP A 46 -1.41 9.95 7.60
N LEU A 47 -2.62 9.61 8.07
CA LEU A 47 -3.84 10.30 7.62
C LEU A 47 -3.81 11.77 8.02
N ARG A 48 -3.32 12.08 9.24
CA ARG A 48 -3.26 13.45 9.74
C ARG A 48 -2.27 14.31 8.97
N VAL A 49 -1.03 13.82 8.81
CA VAL A 49 0.04 14.57 8.13
C VAL A 49 -0.24 14.78 6.65
N MET A 50 -0.93 13.82 6.02
CA MET A 50 -1.33 13.92 4.62
C MET A 50 -2.61 14.74 4.39
N GLY A 51 -3.30 15.18 5.45
CA GLY A 51 -4.59 15.89 5.33
C GLY A 51 -5.75 14.99 4.90
N LEU A 52 -5.72 13.71 5.27
CA LEU A 52 -6.66 12.67 4.82
C LEU A 52 -7.62 12.21 5.92
N MET A 53 -7.76 12.99 7.02
CA MET A 53 -8.57 12.59 8.17
C MET A 53 -10.08 12.49 7.86
N GLU A 54 -10.56 13.13 6.82
CA GLU A 54 -11.97 12.98 6.38
C GLU A 54 -12.28 11.55 5.94
N ALA A 55 -11.29 10.82 5.41
CA ALA A 55 -11.45 9.41 5.05
C ALA A 55 -11.37 8.44 6.24
N HIS A 56 -11.03 8.91 7.44
CA HIS A 56 -10.90 8.08 8.64
C HIS A 56 -12.22 7.38 8.99
N ARG A 57 -12.16 6.08 9.28
CA ARG A 57 -13.31 5.29 9.73
C ARG A 57 -13.21 4.98 11.23
N GLN A 58 -12.21 4.24 11.65
CA GLN A 58 -12.07 3.82 13.04
C GLN A 58 -10.60 3.75 13.44
N ALA A 59 -10.28 4.09 14.68
CA ALA A 59 -8.92 4.06 15.23
C ALA A 59 -8.80 3.03 16.34
N PHE A 60 -7.64 2.38 16.40
CA PHE A 60 -7.33 1.32 17.35
C PHE A 60 -6.00 1.62 18.05
N GLY A 61 -6.00 1.55 19.37
CA GLY A 61 -4.78 1.62 20.19
C GLY A 61 -4.20 0.26 20.53
N ARG A 62 -4.85 -0.82 20.09
CA ARG A 62 -4.48 -2.20 20.42
C ARG A 62 -4.56 -3.09 19.19
N LEU A 63 -3.61 -4.04 19.10
CA LEU A 63 -3.64 -5.14 18.17
C LEU A 63 -3.83 -6.44 18.94
N VAL A 64 -4.82 -7.25 18.58
CA VAL A 64 -5.06 -8.57 19.14
C VAL A 64 -4.50 -9.62 18.20
N VAL A 65 -3.67 -10.50 18.71
CA VAL A 65 -3.04 -11.59 17.96
C VAL A 65 -3.52 -12.92 18.49
N HIS A 66 -4.27 -13.64 17.67
CA HIS A 66 -4.77 -14.98 17.98
C HIS A 66 -3.81 -16.04 17.45
N THR A 67 -3.52 -17.03 18.28
CA THR A 67 -2.88 -18.28 17.91
C THR A 67 -3.72 -19.45 18.44
N PRO A 68 -3.47 -20.72 18.06
CA PRO A 68 -4.20 -21.86 18.59
C PRO A 68 -4.11 -22.02 20.13
N HIS A 69 -3.17 -21.35 20.78
CA HIS A 69 -2.89 -21.55 22.21
C HIS A 69 -2.95 -20.28 23.05
N VAL A 70 -2.85 -19.10 22.43
CA VAL A 70 -2.70 -17.81 23.11
C VAL A 70 -3.41 -16.73 22.35
N VAL A 71 -4.05 -15.82 23.08
CA VAL A 71 -4.53 -14.55 22.60
C VAL A 71 -3.68 -13.44 23.23
N ALA A 72 -2.83 -12.82 22.44
CA ALA A 72 -1.97 -11.73 22.91
C ALA A 72 -2.59 -10.38 22.56
N ARG A 73 -2.57 -9.44 23.53
CA ARG A 73 -3.08 -8.06 23.35
C ARG A 73 -1.92 -7.08 23.44
N LEU A 74 -1.59 -6.46 22.31
CA LEU A 74 -0.45 -5.57 22.19
C LEU A 74 -0.95 -4.12 22.19
N GLU A 75 -0.69 -3.38 23.28
CA GLU A 75 -0.98 -1.95 23.35
C GLU A 75 -0.01 -1.19 22.46
N LEU A 76 -0.50 -0.68 21.33
CA LEU A 76 0.33 0.04 20.38
C LEU A 76 0.84 1.37 20.94
N PRO A 77 2.07 1.79 20.65
CA PRO A 77 2.59 3.10 21.05
C PRO A 77 2.02 4.27 20.23
N TRP A 78 1.21 3.96 19.24
CA TRP A 78 0.51 4.87 18.32
C TRP A 78 -0.80 4.21 17.89
N THR A 79 -1.74 4.98 17.35
CA THR A 79 -3.00 4.43 16.87
C THR A 79 -2.90 3.97 15.41
N PHE A 80 -3.60 2.88 15.11
CA PHE A 80 -3.82 2.39 13.76
C PHE A 80 -5.25 2.68 13.35
N SER A 81 -5.48 3.10 12.11
CA SER A 81 -6.81 3.48 11.62
C SER A 81 -7.19 2.68 10.39
N THR A 82 -8.46 2.30 10.32
CA THR A 82 -9.11 1.97 9.06
C THR A 82 -9.67 3.22 8.41
N PHE A 83 -9.81 3.22 7.09
CA PHE A 83 -10.29 4.36 6.32
C PHE A 83 -11.15 3.95 5.13
N ASP A 84 -11.87 4.90 4.57
CA ASP A 84 -12.64 4.76 3.33
C ASP A 84 -11.71 4.92 2.13
N TYR A 85 -11.65 3.89 1.27
CA TYR A 85 -10.75 3.89 0.11
C TYR A 85 -11.13 4.93 -0.95
N PRO A 86 -12.39 4.96 -1.45
CA PRO A 86 -12.82 5.97 -2.41
C PRO A 86 -12.56 7.38 -1.92
N GLN A 87 -12.96 7.68 -0.69
CA GLN A 87 -12.80 9.01 -0.11
C GLN A 87 -11.33 9.41 0.04
N LEU A 88 -10.46 8.48 0.47
CA LEU A 88 -9.03 8.76 0.59
C LEU A 88 -8.40 9.06 -0.78
N CYS A 89 -8.73 8.28 -1.80
CA CYS A 89 -8.24 8.52 -3.16
C CYS A 89 -8.73 9.86 -3.71
N SER A 90 -10.00 10.23 -3.47
CA SER A 90 -10.55 11.53 -3.83
C SER A 90 -9.81 12.68 -3.16
N LEU A 91 -9.60 12.61 -1.85
CA LEU A 91 -8.85 13.61 -1.09
C LEU A 91 -7.40 13.77 -1.56
N LEU A 92 -6.73 12.68 -1.92
CA LEU A 92 -5.39 12.74 -2.53
C LEU A 92 -5.42 13.40 -3.90
N TRP A 93 -6.42 13.06 -4.71
CA TRP A 93 -6.59 13.64 -6.03
C TRP A 93 -6.86 15.15 -5.97
N GLU A 94 -7.70 15.59 -5.04
CA GLU A 94 -7.97 17.01 -4.79
C GLU A 94 -6.72 17.82 -4.40
N GLN A 95 -5.68 17.16 -3.92
CA GLN A 95 -4.37 17.76 -3.62
C GLN A 95 -3.45 17.82 -4.84
N SER A 96 -3.92 17.45 -6.04
CA SER A 96 -3.17 17.46 -7.29
C SER A 96 -3.79 18.39 -8.32
N ASP A 97 -2.98 18.95 -9.22
CA ASP A 97 -3.40 19.69 -10.40
C ASP A 97 -3.21 18.91 -11.71
N ALA A 98 -2.93 17.61 -11.61
CA ALA A 98 -2.76 16.72 -12.74
C ALA A 98 -4.07 16.54 -13.54
N ALA A 99 -3.96 16.15 -14.81
CA ALA A 99 -5.07 15.62 -15.59
C ALA A 99 -5.20 14.11 -15.35
N PHE A 100 -6.41 13.59 -15.49
CA PHE A 100 -6.68 12.17 -15.37
C PHE A 100 -7.43 11.66 -16.61
N GLU A 101 -7.05 10.48 -17.08
CA GLU A 101 -7.76 9.75 -18.13
C GLU A 101 -7.85 8.26 -17.78
N THR A 102 -9.02 7.68 -17.99
CA THR A 102 -9.21 6.22 -17.86
C THR A 102 -8.64 5.53 -19.08
N ALA A 103 -7.54 4.78 -18.91
CA ALA A 103 -6.92 3.97 -19.95
C ALA A 103 -6.16 2.78 -19.36
N THR A 104 -6.20 1.65 -20.06
CA THR A 104 -5.43 0.46 -19.68
C THR A 104 -4.04 0.53 -20.28
N VAL A 105 -3.03 0.67 -19.43
CA VAL A 105 -1.62 0.62 -19.84
C VAL A 105 -1.23 -0.84 -20.11
N THR A 106 -0.69 -1.12 -21.29
CA THR A 106 -0.36 -2.49 -21.73
C THR A 106 1.14 -2.75 -21.83
N GLY A 107 1.97 -1.70 -21.86
CA GLY A 107 3.42 -1.82 -21.95
C GLY A 107 4.07 -0.53 -22.41
N ARG A 108 5.36 -0.62 -22.79
CA ARG A 108 6.10 0.50 -23.40
C ARG A 108 7.13 0.06 -24.42
N THR A 109 7.50 0.96 -25.30
CA THR A 109 8.65 0.86 -26.21
C THR A 109 9.47 2.14 -26.13
N GLY A 110 10.67 2.07 -25.55
CA GLY A 110 11.44 3.27 -25.26
C GLY A 110 10.71 4.23 -24.33
N GLY A 111 10.50 5.49 -24.75
CA GLY A 111 9.77 6.52 -24.04
C GLY A 111 8.27 6.57 -24.35
N VAL A 112 7.74 5.65 -25.16
CA VAL A 112 6.34 5.59 -25.56
C VAL A 112 5.61 4.52 -24.73
N VAL A 113 4.57 4.94 -24.03
CA VAL A 113 3.68 4.05 -23.25
C VAL A 113 2.46 3.70 -24.09
N HIS A 114 2.19 2.41 -24.22
CA HIS A 114 1.08 1.86 -24.99
C HIS A 114 -0.16 1.69 -24.12
N THR A 115 -1.30 2.14 -24.62
CA THR A 115 -2.58 1.98 -23.92
C THR A 115 -3.66 1.45 -24.90
N ASP A 116 -4.79 1.03 -24.35
CA ASP A 116 -5.98 0.65 -25.14
C ASP A 116 -6.66 1.85 -25.84
N ARG A 117 -6.20 3.08 -25.56
CA ARG A 117 -6.69 4.32 -26.20
C ARG A 117 -5.67 5.00 -27.10
N GLY A 118 -4.52 4.36 -27.32
CA GLY A 118 -3.43 4.89 -28.14
C GLY A 118 -2.14 5.07 -27.34
N ASP A 119 -1.13 5.57 -28.00
CA ASP A 119 0.21 5.73 -27.47
C ASP A 119 0.40 7.10 -26.84
N VAL A 120 1.10 7.13 -25.70
CA VAL A 120 1.43 8.36 -24.97
C VAL A 120 2.94 8.48 -24.81
N GLU A 121 3.51 9.59 -25.26
CA GLU A 121 4.92 9.89 -25.09
C GLU A 121 5.11 10.94 -24.00
N ALA A 122 6.05 10.70 -23.08
CA ALA A 122 6.39 11.64 -22.04
C ALA A 122 7.89 11.56 -21.66
N PRO A 123 8.54 12.70 -21.36
CA PRO A 123 9.95 12.72 -20.98
C PRO A 123 10.23 12.09 -19.61
N LEU A 124 9.23 12.04 -18.74
CA LEU A 124 9.32 11.44 -17.41
C LEU A 124 8.12 10.52 -17.21
N ILE A 125 8.38 9.27 -16.84
CA ILE A 125 7.38 8.20 -16.73
C ILE A 125 7.49 7.55 -15.36
N VAL A 126 6.33 7.36 -14.71
CA VAL A 126 6.20 6.65 -13.43
C VAL A 126 5.29 5.43 -13.62
N ASP A 127 5.76 4.25 -13.25
CA ASP A 127 4.96 3.03 -13.10
C ASP A 127 4.49 2.89 -11.66
N ALA A 128 3.19 3.11 -11.43
CA ALA A 128 2.45 2.84 -10.21
C ALA A 128 1.33 1.80 -10.43
N LEU A 129 1.49 0.92 -11.45
CA LEU A 129 0.48 -0.06 -11.91
C LEU A 129 0.39 -1.31 -11.03
N GLY A 130 1.04 -1.29 -9.87
CA GLY A 130 0.97 -2.35 -8.89
C GLY A 130 1.88 -3.56 -9.21
N TRP A 131 1.55 -4.69 -8.63
CA TRP A 131 2.43 -5.87 -8.58
C TRP A 131 2.93 -6.37 -9.93
N ARG A 132 2.21 -6.12 -11.02
CA ARG A 132 2.58 -6.57 -12.37
C ARG A 132 3.78 -5.85 -12.95
N ARG A 133 4.08 -4.60 -12.53
CA ARG A 133 5.21 -3.80 -13.03
C ARG A 133 5.20 -3.73 -14.56
N VAL A 134 4.12 -3.22 -15.12
CA VAL A 134 3.80 -3.32 -16.55
C VAL A 134 4.84 -2.65 -17.47
N LEU A 135 5.49 -1.57 -16.98
CA LEU A 135 6.50 -0.84 -17.75
C LEU A 135 7.93 -1.34 -17.52
N GLY A 136 8.13 -2.32 -16.64
CA GLY A 136 9.44 -2.96 -16.40
C GLY A 136 9.78 -4.06 -17.42
N ARG A 137 11.05 -4.46 -17.45
CA ARG A 137 11.49 -5.62 -18.24
C ARG A 137 10.95 -6.89 -17.63
N GLY A 138 10.07 -7.55 -18.36
CA GLY A 138 9.46 -8.80 -17.94
C GLY A 138 8.33 -8.58 -16.92
N HIS A 139 7.21 -9.23 -17.18
CA HIS A 139 6.14 -9.36 -16.22
C HIS A 139 6.60 -10.18 -15.03
N GLN A 140 5.94 -10.01 -13.88
CA GLN A 140 6.12 -10.92 -12.76
C GLN A 140 5.82 -12.34 -13.23
N PRO A 141 6.79 -13.26 -13.14
CA PRO A 141 6.52 -14.66 -13.46
C PRO A 141 5.55 -15.24 -12.42
N PRO A 142 4.82 -16.31 -12.76
CA PRO A 142 3.88 -16.96 -11.83
C PRO A 142 4.53 -17.48 -10.54
N ASP A 143 5.84 -17.72 -10.56
CA ASP A 143 6.69 -18.16 -9.46
C ASP A 143 7.40 -17.00 -8.74
N ALA A 144 7.08 -15.76 -9.10
CA ALA A 144 7.62 -14.59 -8.41
C ALA A 144 7.29 -14.64 -6.90
N PRO A 145 8.14 -14.04 -6.05
CA PRO A 145 7.89 -13.97 -4.62
C PRO A 145 6.72 -13.03 -4.33
N LEU A 146 5.52 -13.55 -4.47
CA LEU A 146 4.25 -12.89 -4.21
C LEU A 146 3.54 -13.53 -3.03
N SER A 147 2.88 -12.72 -2.21
CA SER A 147 1.80 -13.13 -1.32
C SER A 147 0.47 -12.99 -2.02
N ARG A 148 -0.53 -13.70 -1.52
CA ARG A 148 -1.89 -13.63 -2.05
C ARG A 148 -2.84 -13.30 -0.91
N GLY A 149 -3.64 -12.25 -1.06
CA GLY A 149 -4.65 -11.85 -0.09
C GLY A 149 -6.05 -11.88 -0.70
N LEU A 150 -7.02 -12.30 0.10
CA LEU A 150 -8.44 -12.18 -0.20
C LEU A 150 -9.17 -11.76 1.07
N GLU A 151 -10.13 -10.88 0.93
CA GLU A 151 -11.00 -10.45 2.03
C GLU A 151 -12.45 -10.34 1.59
N VAL A 152 -13.33 -10.36 2.57
CA VAL A 152 -14.77 -10.10 2.45
C VAL A 152 -15.13 -8.91 3.32
N HIS A 153 -16.18 -8.18 2.95
CA HIS A 153 -16.62 -6.96 3.61
C HIS A 153 -18.04 -7.06 4.14
N PRO A 154 -18.35 -7.95 5.10
CA PRO A 154 -19.66 -8.01 5.72
C PRO A 154 -20.00 -6.69 6.42
N TRP A 155 -21.29 -6.38 6.46
CA TRP A 155 -21.82 -5.33 7.30
C TRP A 155 -21.73 -5.74 8.78
N GLY A 156 -21.53 -4.76 9.64
CA GLY A 156 -21.50 -4.92 11.08
C GLY A 156 -20.38 -4.12 11.73
N ALA A 157 -20.44 -4.01 13.03
CA ALA A 157 -19.43 -3.34 13.85
C ALA A 157 -18.41 -4.34 14.42
N GLY A 158 -17.28 -3.82 14.84
CA GLY A 158 -16.24 -4.49 15.61
C GLY A 158 -15.44 -3.49 16.43
N GLU A 159 -14.82 -3.94 17.50
CA GLU A 159 -14.12 -3.06 18.43
C GLU A 159 -12.59 -3.25 18.44
N GLU A 160 -12.11 -4.41 18.00
CA GLU A 160 -10.70 -4.76 18.06
C GLU A 160 -10.10 -4.93 16.66
N LEU A 161 -8.85 -4.53 16.51
CA LEU A 161 -8.02 -4.84 15.36
C LEU A 161 -7.38 -6.20 15.60
N GLU A 162 -7.75 -7.20 14.81
CA GLU A 162 -7.40 -8.59 15.10
C GLU A 162 -6.65 -9.25 13.95
N ILE A 163 -5.69 -10.12 14.30
CA ILE A 163 -5.01 -11.01 13.36
C ILE A 163 -4.94 -12.43 13.90
N TRP A 164 -4.99 -13.44 13.02
CA TRP A 164 -4.89 -14.86 13.34
C TRP A 164 -3.65 -15.47 12.72
N ILE A 165 -2.72 -15.94 13.53
CA ILE A 165 -1.59 -16.75 13.09
C ILE A 165 -1.93 -18.19 13.43
N ASP A 166 -2.77 -18.79 12.59
CA ASP A 166 -3.29 -20.15 12.79
C ASP A 166 -3.27 -20.93 11.46
N ARG A 167 -2.68 -22.13 11.51
CA ARG A 167 -2.60 -23.02 10.36
C ARG A 167 -3.96 -23.57 9.92
N ARG A 168 -4.99 -23.44 10.75
CA ARG A 168 -6.37 -23.75 10.39
C ARG A 168 -6.83 -22.90 9.20
N TYR A 169 -6.43 -21.65 9.16
CA TYR A 169 -6.76 -20.72 8.07
C TYR A 169 -5.68 -20.68 7.00
N VAL A 170 -4.41 -20.66 7.39
CA VAL A 170 -3.30 -20.57 6.42
C VAL A 170 -2.02 -21.19 6.98
N PRO A 171 -1.36 -22.10 6.22
CA PRO A 171 -0.11 -22.72 6.67
C PRO A 171 1.05 -21.73 6.84
N ALA A 172 1.10 -20.70 5.98
CA ALA A 172 2.12 -19.65 6.00
C ALA A 172 1.49 -18.32 5.62
N GLY A 173 1.17 -17.50 6.61
CA GLY A 173 0.46 -16.25 6.47
C GLY A 173 -0.31 -15.90 7.73
N TYR A 174 -1.39 -15.15 7.59
CA TYR A 174 -2.29 -14.80 8.68
C TYR A 174 -3.68 -14.42 8.18
N GLY A 175 -4.68 -14.54 9.05
CA GLY A 175 -6.00 -13.95 8.87
C GLY A 175 -6.11 -12.61 9.58
N TRP A 176 -7.09 -11.80 9.21
CA TRP A 176 -7.38 -10.51 9.86
C TRP A 176 -8.87 -10.22 9.95
N SER A 177 -9.25 -9.38 10.93
CA SER A 177 -10.53 -8.73 11.06
C SER A 177 -10.31 -7.26 11.42
N PHE A 178 -10.60 -6.38 10.46
CA PHE A 178 -10.36 -4.94 10.59
C PHE A 178 -11.68 -4.19 10.49
N PRO A 179 -12.25 -3.79 11.64
CA PRO A 179 -13.48 -3.02 11.65
C PRO A 179 -13.30 -1.62 11.05
N ALA A 180 -14.33 -1.18 10.31
CA ALA A 180 -14.37 0.13 9.67
C ALA A 180 -15.75 0.78 9.84
N ARG A 181 -16.19 0.93 11.11
CA ARG A 181 -17.52 1.36 11.58
C ARG A 181 -18.63 0.37 11.22
N GLU A 182 -19.26 0.55 10.05
CA GLU A 182 -20.44 -0.19 9.63
C GLU A 182 -20.12 -1.47 8.87
N GLU A 183 -18.85 -1.69 8.57
CA GLU A 183 -18.35 -2.90 7.92
C GLU A 183 -17.13 -3.46 8.66
N VAL A 184 -16.90 -4.75 8.48
CA VAL A 184 -15.69 -5.42 8.97
C VAL A 184 -14.98 -6.06 7.77
N ARG A 185 -13.68 -5.86 7.64
CA ARG A 185 -12.86 -6.42 6.59
C ARG A 185 -12.18 -7.67 7.11
N VAL A 186 -12.73 -8.82 6.74
CA VAL A 186 -12.25 -10.14 7.18
C VAL A 186 -11.52 -10.80 6.04
N GLY A 187 -10.27 -11.19 6.26
CA GLY A 187 -9.50 -11.78 5.17
C GLY A 187 -8.41 -12.73 5.62
N VAL A 188 -7.85 -13.44 4.64
CA VAL A 188 -6.70 -14.33 4.79
C VAL A 188 -5.64 -13.98 3.75
N GLY A 189 -4.39 -13.87 4.20
CA GLY A 189 -3.23 -13.67 3.36
C GLY A 189 -2.27 -14.85 3.46
N SER A 190 -1.84 -15.38 2.31
CA SER A 190 -0.84 -16.44 2.23
C SER A 190 0.47 -15.90 1.66
N PHE A 191 1.57 -16.26 2.32
CA PHE A 191 2.93 -16.04 1.81
C PHE A 191 3.35 -17.06 0.74
N ASP A 192 2.57 -18.14 0.56
CA ASP A 192 2.70 -19.05 -0.58
C ASP A 192 1.65 -18.70 -1.64
N PRO A 193 2.05 -18.23 -2.83
CA PRO A 193 1.12 -17.84 -3.89
C PRO A 193 0.28 -19.02 -4.44
N ARG A 194 0.72 -20.26 -4.20
CA ARG A 194 0.00 -21.47 -4.64
C ARG A 194 -1.15 -21.84 -3.71
N PHE A 195 -1.14 -21.34 -2.46
CA PHE A 195 -2.20 -21.60 -1.52
C PHE A 195 -3.45 -20.77 -1.87
N HIS A 196 -4.58 -21.44 -2.08
CA HIS A 196 -5.85 -20.80 -2.38
C HIS A 196 -6.54 -20.32 -1.11
N VAL A 197 -6.61 -19.01 -0.93
CA VAL A 197 -7.11 -18.37 0.30
C VAL A 197 -8.63 -18.21 0.36
N LYS A 198 -9.38 -18.54 -0.70
CA LYS A 198 -10.83 -18.28 -0.75
C LYS A 198 -11.60 -19.06 0.33
N ASP A 199 -11.41 -20.36 0.38
CA ASP A 199 -12.18 -21.22 1.28
C ASP A 199 -11.84 -20.91 2.75
N THR A 200 -10.59 -20.60 3.04
CA THR A 200 -10.17 -20.23 4.39
C THR A 200 -10.54 -18.80 4.78
N THR A 201 -10.72 -17.88 3.82
CA THR A 201 -11.31 -16.57 4.08
C THR A 201 -12.80 -16.71 4.45
N VAL A 202 -13.54 -17.56 3.73
CA VAL A 202 -14.92 -17.89 4.08
C VAL A 202 -15.00 -18.52 5.46
N LEU A 203 -14.15 -19.52 5.74
CA LEU A 203 -14.08 -20.19 7.05
C LEU A 203 -13.83 -19.19 8.19
N LEU A 204 -12.88 -18.25 8.02
CA LEU A 204 -12.60 -17.25 9.05
C LEU A 204 -13.81 -16.30 9.23
N ALA A 205 -14.47 -15.90 8.16
CA ALA A 205 -15.67 -15.06 8.26
C ALA A 205 -16.80 -15.78 9.01
N GLU A 206 -17.06 -17.05 8.66
CA GLU A 206 -18.08 -17.88 9.33
C GLU A 206 -17.73 -18.10 10.82
N ASP A 207 -16.46 -18.36 11.17
CA ASP A 207 -16.04 -18.50 12.57
C ASP A 207 -16.23 -17.20 13.39
N LEU A 208 -16.32 -16.05 12.71
CA LEU A 208 -16.59 -14.75 13.32
C LEU A 208 -18.07 -14.35 13.22
N ASP A 209 -18.98 -15.25 12.84
CA ASP A 209 -20.40 -14.98 12.60
C ASP A 209 -20.61 -13.84 11.59
N ARG A 210 -19.82 -13.84 10.49
CA ARG A 210 -19.85 -12.83 9.43
C ARG A 210 -20.20 -13.48 8.07
N GLU A 211 -21.12 -12.85 7.33
CA GLU A 211 -21.47 -13.29 5.99
C GLU A 211 -20.32 -13.00 5.00
N PRO A 212 -19.83 -14.01 4.23
CA PRO A 212 -18.72 -13.80 3.29
C PRO A 212 -19.20 -13.14 1.98
N VAL A 213 -19.36 -11.82 2.00
CA VAL A 213 -19.85 -10.99 0.89
C VAL A 213 -18.84 -9.95 0.44
N ARG A 214 -19.02 -9.36 -0.74
CA ARG A 214 -18.21 -8.27 -1.28
C ARG A 214 -16.72 -8.61 -1.31
N TYR A 215 -16.38 -9.70 -2.02
CA TYR A 215 -15.03 -10.21 -2.14
C TYR A 215 -14.10 -9.23 -2.85
N GLN A 216 -12.91 -9.07 -2.30
CA GLN A 216 -11.81 -8.43 -3.00
C GLN A 216 -10.48 -9.04 -2.60
N GLY A 217 -9.52 -9.00 -3.51
CA GLY A 217 -8.21 -9.58 -3.28
C GLY A 217 -7.18 -9.11 -4.29
N ASN A 218 -5.93 -9.27 -3.90
CA ASN A 218 -4.82 -8.89 -4.75
C ASN A 218 -3.59 -9.77 -4.49
N TRP A 219 -2.67 -9.71 -5.44
CA TRP A 219 -1.31 -10.18 -5.29
C TRP A 219 -0.48 -9.08 -4.65
N ILE A 220 0.42 -9.47 -3.75
CA ILE A 220 1.24 -8.56 -2.96
C ILE A 220 2.69 -8.95 -3.17
N PRO A 221 3.53 -8.11 -3.80
CA PRO A 221 4.95 -8.39 -3.90
C PRO A 221 5.59 -8.32 -2.51
N HIS A 222 6.38 -9.30 -2.15
CA HIS A 222 7.07 -9.30 -0.86
C HIS A 222 8.60 -9.23 -0.98
N ARG A 223 9.09 -8.70 -2.09
CA ARG A 223 10.50 -8.42 -2.30
C ARG A 223 10.66 -7.04 -2.92
N LEU A 224 11.56 -6.27 -2.37
CA LEU A 224 11.98 -5.00 -2.97
C LEU A 224 12.57 -5.27 -4.36
N ARG A 225 12.24 -4.42 -5.31
CA ARG A 225 12.71 -4.44 -6.70
C ARG A 225 13.42 -3.14 -7.02
N GLU A 226 14.14 -3.11 -8.14
CA GLU A 226 14.73 -1.88 -8.65
C GLU A 226 13.67 -0.77 -8.77
N ALA A 227 13.92 0.36 -8.10
CA ALA A 227 13.00 1.49 -8.11
C ALA A 227 13.09 2.31 -9.40
N THR A 228 14.11 2.07 -10.22
CA THR A 228 14.27 2.70 -11.53
C THR A 228 14.80 1.69 -12.55
N GLU A 229 14.32 1.76 -13.79
CA GLU A 229 14.76 0.89 -14.88
C GLU A 229 14.50 1.59 -16.21
N ASP A 230 15.52 1.70 -17.07
CA ASP A 230 15.42 2.26 -18.42
C ASP A 230 14.67 3.63 -18.49
N GLY A 231 14.99 4.53 -17.57
CA GLY A 231 14.41 5.88 -17.54
C GLY A 231 13.01 5.97 -16.88
N VAL A 232 12.47 4.86 -16.38
CA VAL A 232 11.17 4.82 -15.67
C VAL A 232 11.39 4.77 -14.16
N PHE A 233 10.56 5.50 -13.42
CA PHE A 233 10.44 5.44 -11.97
C PHE A 233 9.35 4.43 -11.59
N PHE A 234 9.61 3.54 -10.65
CA PHE A 234 8.66 2.56 -10.15
C PHE A 234 8.30 2.86 -8.70
N VAL A 235 7.01 2.88 -8.37
CA VAL A 235 6.53 3.21 -7.03
C VAL A 235 5.48 2.21 -6.54
N GLY A 236 5.32 2.09 -5.22
CA GLY A 236 4.40 1.15 -4.62
C GLY A 236 4.74 -0.30 -4.98
N ASP A 237 3.74 -1.11 -5.24
CA ASP A 237 3.93 -2.53 -5.55
C ASP A 237 4.75 -2.77 -6.83
N SER A 238 4.79 -1.82 -7.76
CA SER A 238 5.64 -1.91 -8.96
C SER A 238 7.14 -1.97 -8.60
N ALA A 239 7.54 -1.33 -7.50
CA ALA A 239 8.90 -1.43 -6.95
C ALA A 239 9.00 -2.39 -5.74
N GLY A 240 7.95 -3.16 -5.45
CA GLY A 240 7.93 -4.07 -4.31
C GLY A 240 7.96 -3.37 -2.96
N HIS A 241 7.41 -2.17 -2.86
CA HIS A 241 7.42 -1.36 -1.64
C HIS A 241 6.42 -1.83 -0.57
N CYS A 242 5.85 -3.02 -0.69
CA CYS A 242 5.03 -3.61 0.36
C CYS A 242 5.91 -4.36 1.37
N LEU A 243 5.71 -4.13 2.66
CA LEU A 243 6.51 -4.78 3.71
C LEU A 243 6.20 -6.30 3.75
N PRO A 244 7.21 -7.17 3.64
CA PRO A 244 6.99 -8.60 3.41
C PRO A 244 6.19 -9.30 4.51
N LEU A 245 6.50 -9.03 5.78
CA LEU A 245 5.92 -9.76 6.91
C LEU A 245 4.48 -9.37 7.20
N THR A 246 4.17 -8.09 7.07
CA THR A 246 2.89 -7.50 7.48
C THR A 246 1.97 -7.22 6.31
N ALA A 247 2.45 -7.38 5.08
CA ALA A 247 1.75 -6.98 3.85
C ALA A 247 1.25 -5.51 3.88
N GLU A 248 1.90 -4.67 4.70
CA GLU A 248 1.59 -3.25 4.78
C GLU A 248 2.21 -2.51 3.59
N GLY A 249 1.39 -2.19 2.61
CA GLY A 249 1.78 -1.51 1.37
C GLY A 249 1.37 -0.04 1.31
N ILE A 250 0.37 0.40 2.09
CA ILE A 250 -0.23 1.73 1.95
C ILE A 250 0.72 2.83 2.43
N ARG A 251 1.20 2.72 3.66
CA ARG A 251 2.14 3.66 4.27
C ARG A 251 3.43 3.77 3.45
N THR A 252 3.95 2.66 2.99
CA THR A 252 5.14 2.61 2.16
C THR A 252 4.89 3.15 0.75
N ALA A 253 3.70 2.93 0.17
CA ALA A 253 3.30 3.55 -1.09
C ALA A 253 3.32 5.09 -0.98
N PHE A 254 2.80 5.66 0.10
CA PHE A 254 2.93 7.09 0.37
C PHE A 254 4.38 7.53 0.51
N TYR A 255 5.14 6.84 1.36
CA TYR A 255 6.53 7.20 1.65
C TYR A 255 7.42 7.24 0.40
N PHE A 256 7.40 6.17 -0.39
CA PHE A 256 8.19 6.09 -1.61
C PHE A 256 7.58 6.90 -2.77
N GLY A 257 6.26 7.05 -2.82
CA GLY A 257 5.59 7.94 -3.78
C GLY A 257 5.97 9.40 -3.57
N ILE A 258 5.97 9.86 -2.31
CA ILE A 258 6.43 11.20 -1.93
C ILE A 258 7.92 11.38 -2.30
N ALA A 259 8.79 10.41 -1.99
CA ALA A 259 10.20 10.47 -2.35
C ALA A 259 10.40 10.60 -3.88
N CYS A 260 9.69 9.79 -4.66
CA CYS A 260 9.70 9.85 -6.12
C CYS A 260 9.21 11.21 -6.62
N GLY A 261 8.07 11.68 -6.13
CA GLY A 261 7.49 12.96 -6.52
C GLY A 261 8.41 14.14 -6.23
N ARG A 262 9.11 14.13 -5.09
CA ARG A 262 10.10 15.14 -4.74
C ARG A 262 11.30 15.15 -5.68
N GLU A 263 11.85 14.00 -6.04
CA GLU A 263 12.95 13.94 -7.02
C GLU A 263 12.48 14.40 -8.42
N LEU A 264 11.30 13.99 -8.86
CA LEU A 264 10.70 14.45 -10.11
C LEU A 264 10.46 15.96 -10.11
N ARG A 265 9.99 16.52 -9.01
CA ARG A 265 9.84 17.97 -8.85
C ARG A 265 11.15 18.72 -9.04
N THR A 266 12.28 18.17 -8.55
CA THR A 266 13.59 18.83 -8.78
C THR A 266 13.99 18.87 -10.24
N VAL A 267 13.55 17.90 -11.06
CA VAL A 267 13.78 17.90 -12.51
C VAL A 267 12.93 18.97 -13.19
N VAL A 268 11.64 19.05 -12.84
CA VAL A 268 10.71 20.05 -13.37
C VAL A 268 11.19 21.48 -13.09
N GLU A 269 11.70 21.71 -11.88
CA GLU A 269 12.23 23.00 -11.44
C GLU A 269 13.65 23.29 -11.99
N GLY A 270 14.22 22.41 -12.83
CA GLY A 270 15.54 22.61 -13.44
C GLY A 270 16.71 22.49 -12.45
N ARG A 271 16.47 22.00 -11.24
CA ARG A 271 17.51 21.85 -10.21
C ARG A 271 18.34 20.56 -10.37
N ARG A 272 17.83 19.59 -11.12
CA ARG A 272 18.48 18.30 -11.44
C ARG A 272 18.12 17.82 -12.81
N THR A 273 18.98 16.98 -13.37
CA THR A 273 18.69 16.20 -14.57
C THR A 273 17.80 14.99 -14.23
N ALA A 274 17.12 14.42 -15.22
CA ALA A 274 16.35 13.20 -15.05
C ALA A 274 17.24 12.02 -14.60
N ALA A 275 18.47 11.91 -15.10
CA ALA A 275 19.41 10.87 -14.72
C ALA A 275 19.82 10.96 -13.24
N GLU A 276 20.08 12.14 -12.74
CA GLU A 276 20.38 12.36 -11.32
C GLU A 276 19.17 12.01 -10.43
N ALA A 277 17.96 12.39 -10.83
CA ALA A 277 16.75 12.07 -10.09
C ALA A 277 16.48 10.56 -10.05
N LEU A 278 16.70 9.85 -11.17
CA LEU A 278 16.62 8.38 -11.23
C LEU A 278 17.59 7.73 -10.26
N THR A 279 18.86 8.14 -10.28
CA THR A 279 19.89 7.59 -9.39
C THR A 279 19.53 7.85 -7.92
N ARG A 280 19.15 9.07 -7.57
CA ARG A 280 18.81 9.43 -6.18
C ARG A 280 17.59 8.68 -5.66
N TYR A 281 16.56 8.52 -6.49
CA TYR A 281 15.38 7.76 -6.10
C TYR A 281 15.69 6.27 -5.98
N HIS A 282 16.51 5.72 -6.88
CA HIS A 282 17.03 4.36 -6.76
C HIS A 282 17.75 4.15 -5.42
N ASP A 283 18.73 5.00 -5.11
CA ASP A 283 19.52 4.92 -3.88
C ASP A 283 18.66 5.07 -2.63
N PHE A 284 17.66 5.97 -2.67
CA PHE A 284 16.69 6.11 -1.59
C PHE A 284 15.91 4.83 -1.33
N SER A 285 15.45 4.16 -2.38
CA SER A 285 14.74 2.88 -2.25
C SER A 285 15.68 1.77 -1.77
N ALA A 286 16.85 1.63 -2.40
CA ALA A 286 17.85 0.62 -2.08
C ALA A 286 18.35 0.70 -0.63
N ALA A 287 18.42 1.90 -0.04
CA ALA A 287 18.77 2.09 1.37
C ALA A 287 17.84 1.35 2.36
N HIS A 288 16.68 0.90 1.90
CA HIS A 288 15.73 0.13 2.71
C HIS A 288 15.86 -1.39 2.52
N GLU A 289 16.71 -1.87 1.61
CA GLU A 289 16.80 -3.29 1.23
C GLU A 289 17.05 -4.20 2.45
N TRP A 290 17.91 -3.79 3.38
CA TRP A 290 18.21 -4.58 4.57
C TRP A 290 16.98 -4.76 5.48
N LYS A 291 16.10 -3.73 5.61
CA LYS A 291 14.86 -3.78 6.40
C LYS A 291 13.87 -4.76 5.78
N PHE A 292 13.66 -4.64 4.46
CA PHE A 292 12.82 -5.58 3.71
C PHE A 292 13.35 -7.00 3.76
N GLY A 293 14.67 -7.18 3.62
CA GLY A 293 15.35 -8.48 3.73
C GLY A 293 15.16 -9.15 5.08
N TRP A 294 15.25 -8.39 6.18
CA TRP A 294 14.97 -8.89 7.53
C TRP A 294 13.52 -9.34 7.70
N MET A 295 12.56 -8.52 7.26
CA MET A 295 11.14 -8.86 7.33
C MET A 295 10.82 -10.09 6.47
N LEU A 296 11.45 -10.23 5.30
CA LEU A 296 11.31 -11.42 4.45
C LEU A 296 11.87 -12.68 5.12
N ARG A 297 12.97 -12.58 5.87
CA ARG A 297 13.49 -13.69 6.66
C ARG A 297 12.52 -14.09 7.77
N ALA A 298 11.98 -13.10 8.49
CA ALA A 298 10.96 -13.34 9.53
C ALA A 298 9.69 -13.98 8.92
N GLN A 299 9.21 -13.49 7.78
CA GLN A 299 8.08 -14.07 7.05
C GLN A 299 8.29 -15.56 6.73
N ARG A 300 9.52 -15.95 6.37
CA ARG A 300 9.86 -17.34 6.06
C ARG A 300 10.05 -18.21 7.32
N LEU A 301 10.46 -17.61 8.43
CA LEU A 301 10.75 -18.33 9.68
C LEU A 301 9.50 -18.56 10.51
N ILE A 302 8.64 -17.54 10.68
CA ILE A 302 7.47 -17.59 11.58
C ILE A 302 6.58 -18.83 11.33
N PRO A 303 6.22 -19.21 10.08
CA PRO A 303 5.41 -20.39 9.82
C PRO A 303 6.05 -21.72 10.23
N ARG A 304 7.39 -21.74 10.42
CA ARG A 304 8.15 -22.92 10.85
C ARG A 304 8.22 -23.07 12.37
N VAL A 305 7.93 -22.00 13.11
CA VAL A 305 7.91 -22.03 14.58
C VAL A 305 6.74 -22.88 15.06
N PRO A 306 6.94 -23.81 16.02
CA PRO A 306 5.84 -24.55 16.61
C PRO A 306 4.81 -23.61 17.25
N PRO A 307 3.49 -23.83 17.06
CA PRO A 307 2.45 -22.91 17.54
C PRO A 307 2.53 -22.59 19.04
N ARG A 308 2.87 -23.59 19.88
CA ARG A 308 3.05 -23.38 21.34
C ARG A 308 4.22 -22.44 21.65
N LEU A 309 5.32 -22.55 20.92
CA LEU A 309 6.48 -21.67 21.09
C LEU A 309 6.19 -20.25 20.60
N LEU A 310 5.49 -20.14 19.46
CA LEU A 310 5.03 -18.85 18.95
C LEU A 310 4.09 -18.16 19.95
N GLY A 311 3.12 -18.91 20.54
CA GLY A 311 2.24 -18.36 21.57
C GLY A 311 3.00 -17.81 22.78
N ARG A 312 3.97 -18.57 23.33
CA ARG A 312 4.81 -18.10 24.44
C ARG A 312 5.65 -16.87 24.08
N ALA A 313 6.18 -16.84 22.86
CA ALA A 313 6.90 -15.65 22.39
C ALA A 313 5.99 -14.41 22.32
N LEU A 314 4.76 -14.56 21.84
CA LEU A 314 3.77 -13.48 21.80
C LEU A 314 3.34 -13.03 23.21
N GLU A 315 3.20 -13.96 24.16
CA GLU A 315 2.96 -13.63 25.58
C GLU A 315 4.09 -12.77 26.14
N ALA A 316 5.35 -13.17 25.91
CA ALA A 316 6.51 -12.39 26.33
C ALA A 316 6.62 -11.04 25.64
N MET A 317 6.17 -10.95 24.39
CA MET A 317 6.14 -9.69 23.61
C MET A 317 5.13 -8.67 24.13
N GLN A 318 4.15 -9.03 24.96
CA GLN A 318 3.19 -8.08 25.56
C GLN A 318 3.86 -7.12 26.56
N TRP A 319 5.12 -7.35 26.93
CA TRP A 319 5.86 -6.42 27.79
C TRP A 319 5.97 -5.03 27.12
N ARG A 320 5.41 -4.02 27.79
CA ARG A 320 5.24 -2.67 27.24
C ARG A 320 6.50 -2.10 26.59
N ARG A 321 7.65 -2.22 27.24
CA ARG A 321 8.93 -1.70 26.70
C ARG A 321 9.34 -2.39 25.40
N PHE A 322 9.02 -3.68 25.24
CA PHE A 322 9.30 -4.42 24.03
C PHE A 322 8.36 -3.99 22.89
N VAL A 323 7.07 -3.81 23.20
CA VAL A 323 6.08 -3.29 22.23
C VAL A 323 6.50 -1.91 21.75
N ASP A 324 6.80 -0.98 22.66
CA ASP A 324 7.23 0.38 22.32
C ASP A 324 8.49 0.38 21.45
N TRP A 325 9.46 -0.46 21.79
CA TRP A 325 10.71 -0.60 21.03
C TRP A 325 10.45 -1.18 19.63
N SER A 326 9.74 -2.31 19.52
CA SER A 326 9.53 -3.03 18.27
C SER A 326 8.63 -2.24 17.31
N PHE A 327 7.50 -1.75 17.78
CA PHE A 327 6.58 -0.95 16.95
C PHE A 327 7.14 0.44 16.63
N GLY A 328 7.94 1.03 17.53
CA GLY A 328 8.67 2.26 17.23
C GLY A 328 9.70 2.06 16.09
N HIS A 329 10.44 0.95 16.09
CA HIS A 329 11.35 0.61 14.98
C HIS A 329 10.59 0.30 13.69
N TYR A 330 9.47 -0.40 13.79
CA TYR A 330 8.62 -0.70 12.66
C TYR A 330 8.06 0.58 12.00
N LEU A 331 7.59 1.55 12.79
CA LEU A 331 7.08 2.81 12.27
C LEU A 331 8.18 3.62 11.55
N ARG A 332 9.41 3.61 12.07
CA ARG A 332 10.57 4.29 11.46
C ARG A 332 11.03 3.72 10.11
N ILE A 333 10.47 2.61 9.63
CA ILE A 333 10.72 2.15 8.25
C ILE A 333 10.20 3.17 7.24
N ALA A 334 9.01 3.70 7.50
CA ALA A 334 8.40 4.77 6.72
C ALA A 334 7.66 5.70 7.71
N PRO A 335 8.37 6.68 8.29
CA PRO A 335 7.83 7.55 9.33
C PRO A 335 6.89 8.60 8.72
N PRO A 336 5.76 8.94 9.39
CA PRO A 336 4.78 9.89 8.87
C PRO A 336 5.33 11.31 8.74
N GLU A 337 6.30 11.70 9.57
CA GLU A 337 6.98 13.01 9.53
C GLU A 337 7.65 13.27 8.16
N PHE A 338 7.97 12.21 7.42
CA PHE A 338 8.49 12.34 6.05
C PHE A 338 7.50 13.06 5.12
N ALA A 339 6.20 12.93 5.35
CA ALA A 339 5.19 13.62 4.57
C ALA A 339 5.01 15.10 4.97
N ALA A 340 5.54 15.51 6.13
CA ALA A 340 5.53 16.90 6.56
C ALA A 340 6.39 17.77 5.62
N GLY A 341 5.92 18.97 5.30
CA GLY A 341 6.61 19.88 4.37
C GLY A 341 6.36 19.55 2.89
N GLY A 342 5.28 18.83 2.59
CA GLY A 342 4.75 18.67 1.24
C GLY A 342 4.37 20.02 0.58
N PRO A 343 4.03 20.03 -0.72
CA PRO A 343 3.62 21.23 -1.41
C PRO A 343 2.48 21.93 -0.68
N PRO A 344 2.39 23.29 -0.76
CA PRO A 344 1.28 23.99 -0.14
C PRO A 344 -0.04 23.48 -0.72
N PRO A 345 -1.11 23.43 0.10
CA PRO A 345 -2.41 22.98 -0.38
C PRO A 345 -2.84 23.85 -1.56
N ILE A 346 -3.21 23.21 -2.67
CA ILE A 346 -3.82 23.90 -3.80
C ILE A 346 -5.18 24.41 -3.31
N ALA A 347 -5.51 25.66 -3.62
CA ALA A 347 -6.85 26.18 -3.37
C ALA A 347 -7.87 25.24 -4.02
N ARG A 348 -8.80 24.70 -3.20
CA ARG A 348 -9.81 23.72 -3.66
C ARG A 348 -10.42 24.19 -4.97
N ARG A 349 -10.28 23.43 -6.03
CA ARG A 349 -11.06 23.66 -7.26
C ARG A 349 -12.52 23.46 -6.87
N SER A 350 -13.33 24.51 -7.03
CA SER A 350 -14.78 24.33 -6.98
C SER A 350 -15.17 23.26 -7.99
N PRO A 351 -16.07 22.31 -7.64
CA PRO A 351 -16.50 21.30 -8.58
C PRO A 351 -17.02 22.01 -9.83
N GLY A 352 -16.28 21.88 -10.93
CA GLY A 352 -16.64 22.47 -12.21
C GLY A 352 -18.00 21.89 -12.61
N ARG A 353 -18.98 22.77 -12.84
CA ARG A 353 -20.22 22.40 -13.54
C ARG A 353 -19.77 21.69 -14.82
N ALA A 354 -20.17 20.42 -14.96
CA ALA A 354 -20.09 19.73 -16.23
C ALA A 354 -20.73 20.64 -17.29
N ALA A 355 -19.91 21.07 -18.25
CA ALA A 355 -20.42 21.80 -19.41
C ALA A 355 -21.29 20.79 -20.17
N ALA A 356 -22.60 20.98 -20.08
CA ALA A 356 -23.53 20.38 -21.01
C ALA A 356 -23.28 21.03 -22.38
N ALA A 357 -22.80 20.24 -23.35
CA ALA A 357 -22.93 20.47 -24.79
C ALA A 357 -22.73 19.11 -25.50
#